data_26e0b30d8d01be9f8c4cf5c8f1473a8b
#
_entry.id   26e0b30d8d01be9f8c4cf5c8f1473a8b
#
_cell.length_a   1.000
_cell.length_b   1.000
_cell.length_c   1.000
_cell.angle_alpha   90.00
_cell.angle_beta   90.00
_cell.angle_gamma   90.00
#
_symmetry.space_group_name_H-M   'P 1'
#
loop_
_entity.id
_entity.type
_entity.pdbx_description
1 polymer ?
#
loop_
_entity_poly.entity_id
_entity_poly.type
_entity_poly.pdbx_seq_one_letter_code
_entity_poly.pdbx_strand_id
1 'polypeptide(L)'
;MQPTKSRAGTGLSGNPTSAALALILFASPIFAQLTTEQKQANLASFETVWTTIRDKHWQTNPGGLDWQAIHAEYRPRIEAAASTEAARAIMREMIGRLKQTHFAIFPAAVYQVLDADGSGDGWPGFDARVLDGRVIVTDVYHPQFSAMFGANAGVDASIIKPGWEILQVNGVDLAPVVAKLKADPAIHELQLERSVAARLSGQMGAVRSMIFADQNNARVRLDVKLLPPRGEFSGFGNLPPQPVWFESKKLGNTGYIRFNIFLDLVRVMQEFGDAVQQCAHCDGMVIDLRGNPGGIGAMAMGMAGWLVKQSGERLGVMYMRGATLNFFINPRVEAFEGPVAVLVDGSSASTSEIFAGGLKDLGRARIFGTRTAAAALPSVITRLPNGDGFQYAVANYISQGGKPLEGNGVVPDVEVKLTREALLAGHDTVVDAALDWIRKQKVSQ
;
A
#
# COMPACT_ATOMS: atom_id res chain seq x y z
N MET A 1 -15.93 -16.25 -85.15
CA MET A 1 -16.20 -15.24 -86.20
C MET A 1 -15.77 -13.90 -85.63
N GLN A 2 -14.64 -13.44 -86.10
CA GLN A 2 -14.23 -12.02 -86.18
C GLN A 2 -15.06 -11.40 -87.31
N PRO A 3 -15.04 -10.09 -87.60
CA PRO A 3 -14.29 -8.93 -87.08
C PRO A 3 -15.19 -7.70 -86.91
N THR A 4 -14.77 -6.47 -86.58
CA THR A 4 -13.86 -5.49 -87.17
C THR A 4 -13.93 -4.15 -86.41
N LYS A 5 -12.82 -3.51 -86.14
CA LYS A 5 -12.32 -2.18 -86.49
C LYS A 5 -13.30 -0.98 -86.59
N SER A 6 -12.97 0.19 -85.90
CA SER A 6 -12.20 1.28 -86.50
C SER A 6 -12.22 2.54 -85.63
N ARG A 7 -11.02 3.13 -85.34
CA ARG A 7 -10.47 4.51 -85.49
C ARG A 7 -11.29 5.69 -85.00
N ALA A 8 -10.74 6.44 -84.12
CA ALA A 8 -9.83 7.57 -84.16
C ALA A 8 -10.51 8.95 -84.09
N GLY A 9 -10.05 9.80 -83.18
CA GLY A 9 -10.43 11.22 -83.13
C GLY A 9 -9.71 11.94 -81.96
N THR A 10 -8.71 12.65 -82.32
CA THR A 10 -7.86 13.57 -81.55
C THR A 10 -8.62 14.74 -80.91
N GLY A 11 -8.17 15.19 -79.70
CA GLY A 11 -8.54 16.46 -79.13
C GLY A 11 -7.83 16.76 -77.80
N LEU A 12 -6.72 17.42 -77.90
CA LEU A 12 -5.98 18.06 -76.79
C LEU A 12 -6.79 19.23 -76.24
N SER A 13 -7.00 19.29 -74.93
CA SER A 13 -7.08 20.57 -74.23
C SER A 13 -6.75 20.31 -72.73
N GLY A 14 -5.70 20.91 -72.28
CA GLY A 14 -5.24 20.84 -70.91
C GLY A 14 -6.07 21.74 -69.98
N ASN A 15 -6.08 21.33 -68.70
CA ASN A 15 -6.32 22.28 -67.62
C ASN A 15 -5.71 21.78 -66.31
N PRO A 16 -5.35 22.66 -65.42
CA PRO A 16 -4.31 22.40 -64.44
C PRO A 16 -4.84 21.71 -63.20
N THR A 17 -4.02 20.84 -62.69
CA THR A 17 -4.13 20.19 -61.37
C THR A 17 -4.09 21.21 -60.23
N SER A 18 -5.23 21.48 -59.62
CA SER A 18 -5.31 22.12 -58.30
C SER A 18 -4.93 21.13 -57.24
N ALA A 19 -3.71 21.20 -56.78
CA ALA A 19 -3.27 20.51 -55.59
C ALA A 19 -3.92 21.17 -54.35
N ALA A 20 -4.98 20.61 -53.86
CA ALA A 20 -5.55 20.98 -52.57
C ALA A 20 -4.59 20.49 -51.47
N LEU A 21 -3.79 21.39 -50.92
CA LEU A 21 -2.97 21.18 -49.75
C LEU A 21 -3.92 21.03 -48.54
N ALA A 22 -4.23 19.81 -48.14
CA ALA A 22 -4.94 19.53 -46.89
C ALA A 22 -4.02 19.93 -45.73
N LEU A 23 -4.26 21.09 -45.16
CA LEU A 23 -3.65 21.52 -43.90
C LEU A 23 -4.25 20.65 -42.78
N ILE A 24 -3.54 19.58 -42.40
CA ILE A 24 -3.85 18.82 -41.20
C ILE A 24 -3.45 19.72 -40.02
N LEU A 25 -4.40 20.47 -39.50
CA LEU A 25 -4.30 21.14 -38.21
C LEU A 25 -4.20 20.04 -37.15
N PHE A 26 -2.99 19.74 -36.71
CA PHE A 26 -2.77 19.06 -35.45
C PHE A 26 -3.35 19.96 -34.35
N ALA A 27 -4.57 19.67 -33.92
CA ALA A 27 -5.12 20.22 -32.69
C ALA A 27 -4.23 19.70 -31.53
N SER A 28 -3.26 20.47 -31.13
CA SER A 28 -2.58 20.26 -29.84
C SER A 28 -3.67 20.24 -28.76
N PRO A 29 -3.64 19.30 -27.81
CA PRO A 29 -4.59 19.34 -26.72
C PRO A 29 -4.43 20.69 -26.01
N ILE A 30 -5.46 21.52 -26.09
CA ILE A 30 -5.55 22.75 -25.32
C ILE A 30 -5.68 22.31 -23.87
N PHE A 31 -4.56 22.23 -23.16
CA PHE A 31 -4.61 22.15 -21.70
C PHE A 31 -5.26 23.45 -21.23
N ALA A 32 -6.46 23.31 -20.65
CA ALA A 32 -7.15 24.46 -20.08
C ALA A 32 -6.19 25.15 -19.09
N GLN A 33 -5.89 26.42 -19.35
CA GLN A 33 -5.04 27.21 -18.45
C GLN A 33 -5.72 27.27 -17.07
N LEU A 34 -4.92 27.19 -16.01
CA LEU A 34 -5.40 27.37 -14.65
C LEU A 34 -6.10 28.72 -14.50
N THR A 35 -7.27 28.72 -13.88
CA THR A 35 -7.93 29.97 -13.47
C THR A 35 -7.08 30.71 -12.43
N THR A 36 -7.32 31.99 -12.23
CA THR A 36 -6.65 32.78 -11.20
C THR A 36 -6.84 32.18 -9.82
N GLU A 37 -8.06 31.68 -9.52
CA GLU A 37 -8.39 31.03 -8.25
C GLU A 37 -7.60 29.72 -8.04
N GLN A 38 -7.48 28.90 -9.09
CA GLN A 38 -6.68 27.68 -9.03
C GLN A 38 -5.20 27.95 -8.81
N LYS A 39 -4.63 28.99 -9.45
CA LYS A 39 -3.25 29.42 -9.21
C LYS A 39 -3.05 29.89 -7.78
N GLN A 40 -3.95 30.70 -7.26
CA GLN A 40 -3.92 31.17 -5.87
C GLN A 40 -4.04 30.01 -4.88
N ALA A 41 -4.94 29.04 -5.12
CA ALA A 41 -5.10 27.87 -4.29
C ALA A 41 -3.85 26.99 -4.28
N ASN A 42 -3.19 26.78 -5.43
CA ASN A 42 -1.93 26.04 -5.53
C ASN A 42 -0.79 26.74 -4.78
N LEU A 43 -0.68 28.07 -4.92
CA LEU A 43 0.33 28.86 -4.19
C LEU A 43 0.07 28.79 -2.67
N ALA A 44 -1.17 29.00 -2.24
CA ALA A 44 -1.55 28.90 -0.84
C ALA A 44 -1.29 27.50 -0.27
N SER A 45 -1.49 26.43 -1.09
CA SER A 45 -1.17 25.04 -0.71
C SER A 45 0.34 24.85 -0.52
N PHE A 46 1.16 25.39 -1.41
CA PHE A 46 2.62 25.37 -1.27
C PHE A 46 3.07 26.07 0.03
N GLU A 47 2.56 27.27 0.28
CA GLU A 47 2.89 28.00 1.52
C GLU A 47 2.45 27.24 2.76
N THR A 48 1.29 26.58 2.70
CA THR A 48 0.81 25.71 3.79
C THR A 48 1.75 24.52 4.00
N VAL A 49 2.18 23.82 2.95
CA VAL A 49 3.11 22.70 3.03
C VAL A 49 4.45 23.17 3.64
N TRP A 50 5.02 24.25 3.10
CA TRP A 50 6.30 24.75 3.56
C TRP A 50 6.28 25.22 5.03
N THR A 51 5.26 26.03 5.42
CA THR A 51 5.11 26.51 6.79
C THR A 51 4.84 25.39 7.78
N THR A 52 4.02 24.41 7.39
CA THR A 52 3.71 23.25 8.24
C THR A 52 4.98 22.46 8.54
N ILE A 53 5.82 22.17 7.56
CA ILE A 53 7.09 21.48 7.79
C ILE A 53 8.01 22.31 8.67
N ARG A 54 8.18 23.61 8.37
CA ARG A 54 8.98 24.53 9.19
C ARG A 54 8.57 24.50 10.67
N ASP A 55 7.26 24.53 10.93
CA ASP A 55 6.73 24.77 12.27
C ASP A 55 6.40 23.48 13.04
N LYS A 56 6.07 22.38 12.34
CA LYS A 56 5.58 21.14 12.94
C LYS A 56 6.55 19.96 12.88
N HIS A 57 7.59 20.03 12.03
CA HIS A 57 8.61 18.98 12.01
C HIS A 57 9.28 18.88 13.38
N TRP A 58 9.57 17.66 13.86
CA TRP A 58 10.16 17.45 15.19
C TRP A 58 11.58 18.02 15.33
N GLN A 59 12.33 18.14 14.23
CA GLN A 59 13.60 18.84 14.18
C GLN A 59 13.37 20.31 13.85
N THR A 60 14.04 21.21 14.55
CA THR A 60 13.99 22.65 14.29
C THR A 60 14.57 23.02 12.92
N ASN A 61 15.52 22.20 12.44
CA ASN A 61 16.08 22.24 11.10
C ASN A 61 15.64 20.96 10.36
N PRO A 62 14.52 21.00 9.60
CA PRO A 62 13.94 19.81 8.97
C PRO A 62 14.94 19.09 8.06
N GLY A 63 15.25 17.83 8.37
CA GLY A 63 16.20 17.03 7.60
C GLY A 63 17.64 17.61 7.54
N GLY A 64 18.00 18.58 8.39
CA GLY A 64 19.28 19.28 8.35
C GLY A 64 19.41 20.27 7.17
N LEU A 65 18.31 20.62 6.51
CA LEU A 65 18.27 21.43 5.29
C LEU A 65 18.04 22.91 5.60
N ASP A 66 18.59 23.81 4.77
CA ASP A 66 18.18 25.21 4.76
C ASP A 66 16.77 25.34 4.17
N TRP A 67 15.78 25.25 5.06
CA TRP A 67 14.37 25.24 4.66
C TRP A 67 13.93 26.58 4.05
N GLN A 68 14.59 27.69 4.40
CA GLN A 68 14.33 29.01 3.80
C GLN A 68 14.87 29.10 2.36
N ALA A 69 16.06 28.58 2.10
CA ALA A 69 16.59 28.51 0.74
C ALA A 69 15.72 27.62 -0.16
N ILE A 70 15.20 26.52 0.36
CA ILE A 70 14.24 25.65 -0.35
C ILE A 70 12.96 26.41 -0.72
N HIS A 71 12.41 27.25 0.16
CA HIS A 71 11.26 28.09 -0.18
C HIS A 71 11.56 29.01 -1.37
N ALA A 72 12.69 29.70 -1.31
CA ALA A 72 13.10 30.63 -2.39
C ALA A 72 13.31 29.92 -3.74
N GLU A 73 13.80 28.68 -3.71
CA GLU A 73 13.98 27.84 -4.91
C GLU A 73 12.66 27.38 -5.53
N TYR A 74 11.72 26.91 -4.70
CA TYR A 74 10.51 26.24 -5.20
C TYR A 74 9.33 27.18 -5.45
N ARG A 75 9.20 28.28 -4.73
CA ARG A 75 8.09 29.21 -4.89
C ARG A 75 7.90 29.73 -6.32
N PRO A 76 8.93 30.22 -7.05
CA PRO A 76 8.76 30.68 -8.43
C PRO A 76 8.30 29.55 -9.37
N ARG A 77 8.70 28.30 -9.09
CA ARG A 77 8.29 27.12 -9.87
C ARG A 77 6.80 26.82 -9.70
N ILE A 78 6.25 27.00 -8.49
CA ILE A 78 4.82 26.88 -8.22
C ILE A 78 4.03 27.97 -8.94
N GLU A 79 4.51 29.23 -8.90
CA GLU A 79 3.88 30.36 -9.59
C GLU A 79 3.81 30.14 -11.11
N ALA A 80 4.82 29.47 -11.68
CA ALA A 80 4.90 29.13 -13.10
C ALA A 80 4.21 27.81 -13.48
N ALA A 81 3.65 27.06 -12.52
CA ALA A 81 3.05 25.75 -12.81
C ALA A 81 1.86 25.85 -13.76
N ALA A 82 1.89 25.03 -14.83
CA ALA A 82 0.86 25.03 -15.87
C ALA A 82 -0.44 24.30 -15.46
N SER A 83 -0.40 23.45 -14.45
CA SER A 83 -1.55 22.68 -13.95
C SER A 83 -1.43 22.40 -12.44
N THR A 84 -2.54 22.02 -11.82
CA THR A 84 -2.52 21.56 -10.40
C THR A 84 -1.66 20.32 -10.23
N GLU A 85 -1.63 19.42 -11.21
CA GLU A 85 -0.75 18.24 -11.21
C GLU A 85 0.73 18.65 -11.23
N ALA A 86 1.09 19.65 -12.04
CA ALA A 86 2.45 20.18 -12.07
C ALA A 86 2.83 20.81 -10.73
N ALA A 87 1.94 21.63 -10.16
CA ALA A 87 2.15 22.23 -8.83
C ALA A 87 2.32 21.13 -7.75
N ARG A 88 1.51 20.08 -7.79
CA ARG A 88 1.61 18.93 -6.89
C ARG A 88 2.94 18.18 -7.06
N ALA A 89 3.39 17.99 -8.30
CA ALA A 89 4.68 17.35 -8.57
C ALA A 89 5.84 18.16 -7.99
N ILE A 90 5.81 19.49 -8.14
CA ILE A 90 6.82 20.42 -7.58
C ILE A 90 6.81 20.35 -6.04
N MET A 91 5.64 20.35 -5.40
CA MET A 91 5.55 20.20 -3.94
C MET A 91 6.07 18.83 -3.47
N ARG A 92 5.79 17.75 -4.21
CA ARG A 92 6.33 16.40 -3.92
C ARG A 92 7.85 16.37 -4.04
N GLU A 93 8.42 17.02 -5.05
CA GLU A 93 9.86 17.14 -5.19
C GLU A 93 10.49 17.90 -4.00
N MET A 94 9.88 19.00 -3.59
CA MET A 94 10.32 19.78 -2.43
C MET A 94 10.35 18.94 -1.15
N ILE A 95 9.24 18.26 -0.82
CA ILE A 95 9.20 17.42 0.38
C ILE A 95 10.11 16.19 0.28
N GLY A 96 10.36 15.68 -0.92
CA GLY A 96 11.30 14.60 -1.18
C GLY A 96 12.75 14.93 -0.79
N ARG A 97 13.10 16.24 -0.71
CA ARG A 97 14.43 16.69 -0.23
C ARG A 97 14.69 16.26 1.21
N LEU A 98 13.67 16.06 2.03
CA LEU A 98 13.78 15.58 3.41
C LEU A 98 14.36 14.16 3.48
N LYS A 99 14.20 13.33 2.45
CA LYS A 99 14.58 11.91 2.43
C LYS A 99 14.03 11.12 3.63
N GLN A 100 12.81 11.45 4.02
CA GLN A 100 12.10 10.85 5.15
C GLN A 100 10.78 10.28 4.67
N THR A 101 10.28 9.26 5.36
CA THR A 101 8.97 8.69 5.07
C THR A 101 7.82 9.54 5.64
N HIS A 102 6.59 9.19 5.35
CA HIS A 102 5.39 9.87 5.87
C HIS A 102 5.26 11.36 5.49
N PHE A 103 5.90 11.77 4.38
CA PHE A 103 5.65 13.05 3.71
C PHE A 103 5.06 12.76 2.32
N ALA A 104 3.78 13.10 2.13
CA ALA A 104 3.07 12.80 0.89
C ALA A 104 1.99 13.84 0.59
N ILE A 105 1.70 14.03 -0.71
CA ILE A 105 0.55 14.84 -1.15
C ILE A 105 -0.39 13.93 -1.94
N PHE A 106 -1.62 13.80 -1.45
CA PHE A 106 -2.69 13.02 -2.05
C PHE A 106 -3.56 13.92 -2.91
N PRO A 107 -3.86 13.54 -4.18
CA PRO A 107 -4.76 14.33 -5.02
C PRO A 107 -6.15 14.49 -4.39
N ALA A 108 -6.79 15.63 -4.55
CA ALA A 108 -8.16 15.89 -4.09
C ALA A 108 -9.15 14.82 -4.58
N ALA A 109 -8.95 14.29 -5.78
CA ALA A 109 -9.77 13.24 -6.36
C ALA A 109 -9.85 11.96 -5.50
N VAL A 110 -8.82 11.65 -4.70
CA VAL A 110 -8.84 10.48 -3.80
C VAL A 110 -9.96 10.57 -2.75
N TYR A 111 -10.41 11.78 -2.44
CA TYR A 111 -11.48 12.02 -1.48
C TYR A 111 -12.87 12.06 -2.13
N GLN A 112 -12.93 12.35 -3.45
CA GLN A 112 -14.20 12.44 -4.20
C GLN A 112 -14.75 11.05 -4.59
N VAL A 113 -13.87 10.07 -4.79
CA VAL A 113 -14.25 8.69 -5.17
C VAL A 113 -15.11 8.01 -4.09
N LEU A 114 -15.11 8.50 -2.88
CA LEU A 114 -15.80 7.92 -1.73
C LEU A 114 -17.21 8.50 -1.50
N ASP A 115 -17.47 9.69 -2.08
CA ASP A 115 -18.79 10.32 -2.00
C ASP A 115 -19.74 9.84 -3.11
N ALA A 116 -19.22 9.18 -4.16
CA ALA A 116 -19.97 8.71 -5.31
C ALA A 116 -20.05 7.17 -5.32
N ASP A 117 -21.14 6.62 -4.86
CA ASP A 117 -21.66 5.26 -5.12
C ASP A 117 -20.72 4.07 -4.89
N GLY A 118 -19.69 4.19 -4.05
CA GLY A 118 -18.79 3.07 -3.74
C GLY A 118 -18.01 2.53 -4.93
N SER A 119 -17.91 3.28 -6.04
CA SER A 119 -17.16 2.92 -7.25
C SER A 119 -15.65 3.09 -7.07
N GLY A 120 -15.16 2.75 -5.88
CA GLY A 120 -13.74 2.71 -5.56
C GLY A 120 -13.00 1.59 -6.27
N ASP A 121 -11.75 1.42 -5.92
CA ASP A 121 -10.85 0.45 -6.52
C ASP A 121 -11.36 -0.99 -6.37
N GLY A 122 -11.69 -1.61 -7.50
CA GLY A 122 -12.02 -3.02 -7.55
C GLY A 122 -10.77 -3.88 -7.31
N TRP A 123 -10.98 -5.03 -6.71
CA TRP A 123 -9.95 -5.99 -6.30
C TRP A 123 -10.06 -7.31 -7.06
N PRO A 124 -8.95 -7.97 -7.47
CA PRO A 124 -9.01 -9.16 -8.33
C PRO A 124 -9.47 -10.46 -7.63
N GLY A 125 -9.77 -10.43 -6.34
CA GLY A 125 -10.18 -11.62 -5.57
C GLY A 125 -9.00 -12.45 -5.03
N PHE A 126 -7.77 -11.98 -5.19
CA PHE A 126 -6.57 -12.59 -4.68
C PHE A 126 -5.56 -11.54 -4.24
N ASP A 127 -4.66 -11.91 -3.35
CA ASP A 127 -3.48 -11.13 -2.99
C ASP A 127 -2.27 -11.59 -3.80
N ALA A 128 -1.37 -10.67 -4.12
CA ALA A 128 -0.11 -10.95 -4.78
C ALA A 128 1.03 -10.18 -4.13
N ARG A 129 2.26 -10.75 -4.19
CA ARG A 129 3.49 -10.16 -3.69
C ARG A 129 4.61 -10.26 -4.72
N VAL A 130 5.59 -9.39 -4.59
CA VAL A 130 6.82 -9.47 -5.38
C VAL A 130 7.82 -10.38 -4.66
N LEU A 131 7.90 -11.63 -5.08
CA LEU A 131 8.85 -12.61 -4.57
C LEU A 131 9.98 -12.80 -5.61
N ASP A 132 11.22 -12.53 -5.22
CA ASP A 132 12.41 -12.64 -6.07
C ASP A 132 12.29 -11.95 -7.46
N GLY A 133 11.60 -10.79 -7.47
CA GLY A 133 11.38 -10.01 -8.69
C GLY A 133 10.22 -10.46 -9.57
N ARG A 134 9.44 -11.44 -9.13
CA ARG A 134 8.28 -12.01 -9.81
C ARG A 134 7.01 -11.65 -9.03
N VAL A 135 5.91 -11.38 -9.70
CA VAL A 135 4.62 -11.11 -9.06
C VAL A 135 3.88 -12.42 -8.85
N ILE A 136 3.83 -12.89 -7.62
CA ILE A 136 3.28 -14.20 -7.23
C ILE A 136 1.98 -14.03 -6.47
N VAL A 137 0.95 -14.78 -6.85
CA VAL A 137 -0.30 -14.91 -6.08
C VAL A 137 0.01 -15.59 -4.77
N THR A 138 -0.31 -14.94 -3.66
CA THR A 138 0.00 -15.45 -2.32
C THR A 138 -1.21 -15.99 -1.58
N ASP A 139 -2.38 -15.45 -1.87
CA ASP A 139 -3.64 -15.88 -1.24
C ASP A 139 -4.79 -15.71 -2.23
N VAL A 140 -5.78 -16.61 -2.18
CA VAL A 140 -6.96 -16.54 -3.06
C VAL A 140 -8.20 -16.69 -2.18
N TYR A 141 -9.07 -15.70 -2.27
CA TYR A 141 -10.27 -15.65 -1.45
C TYR A 141 -11.42 -16.27 -2.23
N HIS A 142 -11.70 -17.55 -1.90
CA HIS A 142 -12.78 -18.31 -2.51
C HIS A 142 -14.18 -17.84 -2.11
N PRO A 143 -15.18 -18.30 -2.81
CA PRO A 143 -16.37 -17.62 -3.28
C PRO A 143 -17.51 -17.56 -2.27
N GLN A 144 -17.31 -17.18 -1.04
CA GLN A 144 -18.40 -16.55 -0.29
C GLN A 144 -18.95 -15.34 -1.06
N PHE A 145 -18.12 -14.77 -1.96
CA PHE A 145 -18.49 -13.69 -2.87
C PHE A 145 -19.28 -14.17 -4.12
N SER A 146 -19.08 -15.38 -4.64
CA SER A 146 -19.88 -15.85 -5.78
C SER A 146 -21.36 -16.04 -5.42
N ALA A 147 -21.66 -16.35 -4.16
CA ALA A 147 -23.04 -16.42 -3.67
C ALA A 147 -23.73 -15.04 -3.58
N MET A 148 -22.96 -13.95 -3.37
CA MET A 148 -23.51 -12.58 -3.32
C MET A 148 -23.69 -11.94 -4.70
N PHE A 149 -22.95 -12.34 -5.72
CA PHE A 149 -22.92 -11.68 -7.03
C PHE A 149 -23.42 -12.54 -8.21
N GLY A 150 -23.93 -13.74 -7.96
CA GLY A 150 -24.55 -14.62 -8.96
C GLY A 150 -23.56 -15.26 -9.93
N ALA A 151 -23.97 -16.36 -10.58
CA ALA A 151 -23.19 -17.19 -11.50
C ALA A 151 -22.71 -16.49 -12.80
N ASN A 152 -22.96 -15.20 -12.96
CA ASN A 152 -22.55 -14.38 -14.11
C ASN A 152 -21.29 -13.54 -13.87
N ALA A 153 -20.58 -13.71 -12.76
CA ALA A 153 -19.23 -13.16 -12.56
C ALA A 153 -18.28 -13.92 -13.49
N GLY A 154 -17.94 -13.31 -14.62
CA GLY A 154 -17.09 -13.92 -15.63
C GLY A 154 -15.77 -14.45 -15.06
N VAL A 155 -15.37 -15.60 -15.56
CA VAL A 155 -14.22 -16.44 -15.19
C VAL A 155 -14.16 -16.80 -13.70
N ASP A 156 -14.34 -18.08 -13.49
CA ASP A 156 -14.17 -18.72 -12.19
C ASP A 156 -12.74 -18.49 -11.68
N ALA A 157 -12.56 -17.49 -10.81
CA ALA A 157 -11.28 -17.24 -10.14
C ALA A 157 -10.83 -18.45 -9.31
N SER A 158 -11.67 -19.47 -9.17
CA SER A 158 -11.39 -20.73 -8.48
C SER A 158 -10.22 -21.52 -9.09
N ILE A 159 -9.87 -21.25 -10.34
CA ILE A 159 -8.72 -21.91 -11.00
C ILE A 159 -7.37 -21.29 -10.61
N ILE A 160 -7.35 -20.01 -10.19
CA ILE A 160 -6.14 -19.34 -9.73
C ILE A 160 -5.74 -19.93 -8.37
N LYS A 161 -4.46 -20.21 -8.20
CA LYS A 161 -3.92 -20.80 -6.96
C LYS A 161 -2.75 -20.00 -6.43
N PRO A 162 -2.52 -20.02 -5.11
CA PRO A 162 -1.27 -19.54 -4.55
C PRO A 162 -0.06 -20.16 -5.24
N GLY A 163 0.98 -19.37 -5.47
CA GLY A 163 2.17 -19.75 -6.22
C GLY A 163 2.08 -19.54 -7.74
N TRP A 164 0.92 -19.20 -8.30
CA TRP A 164 0.86 -18.77 -9.69
C TRP A 164 1.56 -17.42 -9.85
N GLU A 165 2.29 -17.25 -10.95
CA GLU A 165 2.94 -15.98 -11.28
C GLU A 165 2.07 -15.17 -12.23
N ILE A 166 1.94 -13.88 -11.98
CA ILE A 166 1.27 -12.94 -12.88
C ILE A 166 2.32 -12.37 -13.83
N LEU A 167 2.27 -12.77 -15.10
CA LEU A 167 3.22 -12.38 -16.14
C LEU A 167 2.83 -11.03 -16.76
N GLN A 168 1.53 -10.86 -17.06
CA GLN A 168 1.01 -9.66 -17.75
C GLN A 168 -0.33 -9.21 -17.17
N VAL A 169 -0.56 -7.90 -17.23
CA VAL A 169 -1.86 -7.27 -16.97
C VAL A 169 -2.16 -6.30 -18.10
N ASN A 170 -3.30 -6.48 -18.79
CA ASN A 170 -3.73 -5.67 -19.93
C ASN A 170 -2.63 -5.50 -21.00
N GLY A 171 -1.90 -6.57 -21.30
CA GLY A 171 -0.83 -6.58 -22.29
C GLY A 171 0.51 -6.00 -21.83
N VAL A 172 0.61 -5.54 -20.58
CA VAL A 172 1.86 -5.02 -19.99
C VAL A 172 2.57 -6.14 -19.22
N ASP A 173 3.80 -6.47 -19.61
CA ASP A 173 4.66 -7.41 -18.88
C ASP A 173 5.06 -6.82 -17.52
N LEU A 174 4.88 -7.59 -16.44
CA LEU A 174 5.18 -7.12 -15.08
C LEU A 174 6.68 -7.24 -14.73
N ALA A 175 7.41 -8.21 -15.27
CA ALA A 175 8.83 -8.39 -14.94
C ALA A 175 9.69 -7.16 -15.26
N PRO A 176 9.61 -6.50 -16.43
CA PRO A 176 10.33 -5.25 -16.70
C PRO A 176 9.89 -4.10 -15.78
N VAL A 177 8.60 -4.04 -15.43
CA VAL A 177 8.06 -3.01 -14.52
C VAL A 177 8.67 -3.18 -13.13
N VAL A 178 8.65 -4.40 -12.59
CA VAL A 178 9.24 -4.73 -11.28
C VAL A 178 10.75 -4.45 -11.29
N ALA A 179 11.47 -4.88 -12.33
CA ALA A 179 12.91 -4.64 -12.47
C ALA A 179 13.24 -3.14 -12.46
N LYS A 180 12.48 -2.33 -13.21
CA LYS A 180 12.65 -0.88 -13.25
C LYS A 180 12.40 -0.22 -11.88
N LEU A 181 11.33 -0.63 -11.18
CA LEU A 181 11.02 -0.11 -9.86
C LEU A 181 12.08 -0.49 -8.82
N LYS A 182 12.57 -1.73 -8.86
CA LYS A 182 13.64 -2.20 -7.97
C LYS A 182 15.00 -1.54 -8.21
N ALA A 183 15.26 -1.08 -9.43
CA ALA A 183 16.49 -0.37 -9.78
C ALA A 183 16.50 1.08 -9.27
N ASP A 184 15.35 1.64 -8.89
CA ASP A 184 15.25 3.00 -8.34
C ASP A 184 15.49 2.95 -6.82
N PRO A 185 16.59 3.55 -6.32
CA PRO A 185 16.92 3.54 -4.90
C PRO A 185 15.91 4.31 -4.02
N ALA A 186 15.04 5.12 -4.62
CA ALA A 186 13.97 5.84 -3.93
C ALA A 186 12.72 4.97 -3.71
N ILE A 187 12.64 3.81 -4.36
CA ILE A 187 11.50 2.89 -4.26
C ILE A 187 11.80 1.79 -3.23
N HIS A 188 11.17 1.88 -2.08
CA HIS A 188 11.20 0.83 -1.06
C HIS A 188 10.19 -0.29 -1.38
N GLU A 189 10.32 -1.44 -0.72
CA GLU A 189 9.47 -2.62 -0.95
C GLU A 189 7.96 -2.29 -0.84
N LEU A 190 7.56 -1.53 0.16
CA LEU A 190 6.17 -1.06 0.32
C LEU A 190 5.66 -0.29 -0.92
N GLN A 191 6.49 0.57 -1.52
CA GLN A 191 6.11 1.35 -2.71
C GLN A 191 6.08 0.47 -3.95
N LEU A 192 6.99 -0.49 -4.06
CA LEU A 192 7.01 -1.50 -5.10
C LEU A 192 5.71 -2.31 -5.09
N GLU A 193 5.34 -2.87 -3.93
CA GLU A 193 4.11 -3.64 -3.73
C GLU A 193 2.85 -2.82 -4.06
N ARG A 194 2.78 -1.58 -3.58
CA ARG A 194 1.68 -0.66 -3.93
C ARG A 194 1.60 -0.37 -5.42
N SER A 195 2.75 -0.23 -6.09
CA SER A 195 2.81 0.02 -7.53
C SER A 195 2.34 -1.18 -8.34
N VAL A 196 2.60 -2.39 -7.87
CA VAL A 196 2.07 -3.63 -8.45
C VAL A 196 0.58 -3.76 -8.17
N ALA A 197 0.14 -3.60 -6.92
CA ALA A 197 -1.26 -3.69 -6.54
C ALA A 197 -2.15 -2.70 -7.33
N ALA A 198 -1.68 -1.48 -7.56
CA ALA A 198 -2.38 -0.48 -8.39
C ALA A 198 -2.59 -0.93 -9.84
N ARG A 199 -1.75 -1.82 -10.38
CA ARG A 199 -1.95 -2.39 -11.73
C ARG A 199 -2.95 -3.53 -11.75
N LEU A 200 -3.05 -4.26 -10.65
CA LEU A 200 -4.01 -5.35 -10.48
C LEU A 200 -5.41 -4.83 -10.18
N SER A 201 -5.52 -3.68 -9.52
CA SER A 201 -6.78 -3.02 -9.16
C SER A 201 -7.32 -2.10 -10.27
N GLY A 202 -8.46 -1.48 -10.02
CA GLY A 202 -9.09 -0.48 -10.91
C GLY A 202 -10.55 -0.29 -10.56
N GLN A 203 -11.34 0.26 -11.47
CA GLN A 203 -12.75 0.46 -11.20
C GLN A 203 -13.46 -0.88 -10.94
N MET A 204 -14.28 -0.94 -9.91
CA MET A 204 -15.09 -2.12 -9.57
C MET A 204 -15.93 -2.58 -10.77
N GLY A 205 -15.95 -3.87 -11.01
CA GLY A 205 -16.65 -4.47 -12.18
C GLY A 205 -15.87 -4.42 -13.48
N ALA A 206 -14.76 -3.66 -13.56
CA ALA A 206 -13.90 -3.69 -14.75
C ALA A 206 -13.24 -5.06 -14.91
N VAL A 207 -12.88 -5.39 -16.14
CA VAL A 207 -12.18 -6.63 -16.47
C VAL A 207 -10.71 -6.33 -16.71
N ARG A 208 -9.82 -7.15 -16.10
CA ARG A 208 -8.38 -7.16 -16.35
C ARG A 208 -8.00 -8.41 -17.11
N SER A 209 -7.50 -8.24 -18.34
CA SER A 209 -6.92 -9.37 -19.08
C SER A 209 -5.54 -9.68 -18.46
N MET A 210 -5.39 -10.84 -17.88
CA MET A 210 -4.17 -11.26 -17.18
C MET A 210 -3.61 -12.54 -17.79
N ILE A 211 -2.27 -12.65 -17.84
CA ILE A 211 -1.59 -13.88 -18.19
C ILE A 211 -0.82 -14.36 -16.97
N PHE A 212 -1.07 -15.60 -16.59
CA PHE A 212 -0.42 -16.28 -15.48
C PHE A 212 0.55 -17.36 -16.00
N ALA A 213 1.53 -17.71 -15.18
CA ALA A 213 2.22 -18.99 -15.24
C ALA A 213 1.71 -19.86 -14.09
N ASP A 214 1.11 -21.00 -14.41
CA ASP A 214 0.56 -21.96 -13.45
C ASP A 214 1.65 -22.77 -12.70
N GLN A 215 1.27 -23.83 -11.99
CA GLN A 215 2.21 -24.71 -11.28
C GLN A 215 3.19 -25.44 -12.20
N ASN A 216 2.86 -25.60 -13.48
CA ASN A 216 3.68 -26.24 -14.50
C ASN A 216 4.44 -25.24 -15.37
N ASN A 217 4.36 -23.93 -15.04
CA ASN A 217 4.82 -22.79 -15.83
C ASN A 217 4.12 -22.66 -17.20
N ALA A 218 2.97 -23.30 -17.38
CA ALA A 218 2.13 -23.11 -18.56
C ALA A 218 1.45 -21.73 -18.51
N ARG A 219 1.41 -21.06 -19.67
CA ARG A 219 0.76 -19.71 -19.75
C ARG A 219 -0.75 -19.88 -19.81
N VAL A 220 -1.42 -19.29 -18.85
CA VAL A 220 -2.89 -19.29 -18.74
C VAL A 220 -3.39 -17.85 -18.87
N ARG A 221 -4.22 -17.57 -19.87
CA ARG A 221 -4.88 -16.28 -20.04
C ARG A 221 -6.25 -16.29 -19.38
N LEU A 222 -6.52 -15.31 -18.54
CA LEU A 222 -7.79 -15.13 -17.84
C LEU A 222 -8.22 -13.67 -17.91
N ASP A 223 -9.52 -13.47 -18.09
CA ASP A 223 -10.15 -12.16 -17.97
C ASP A 223 -10.79 -12.04 -16.58
N VAL A 224 -10.06 -11.41 -15.66
CA VAL A 224 -10.44 -11.29 -14.24
C VAL A 224 -11.32 -10.07 -14.03
N LYS A 225 -12.56 -10.29 -13.59
CA LYS A 225 -13.47 -9.20 -13.21
C LYS A 225 -13.08 -8.72 -11.80
N LEU A 226 -12.92 -7.40 -11.66
CA LEU A 226 -12.59 -6.79 -10.37
C LEU A 226 -13.83 -6.77 -9.48
N LEU A 227 -13.69 -7.32 -8.28
CA LEU A 227 -14.69 -7.42 -7.23
C LEU A 227 -14.62 -6.19 -6.30
N PRO A 228 -15.64 -5.95 -5.47
CA PRO A 228 -15.51 -5.01 -4.36
C PRO A 228 -14.29 -5.35 -3.50
N PRO A 229 -13.60 -4.37 -2.92
CA PRO A 229 -12.51 -4.64 -1.98
C PRO A 229 -12.98 -5.50 -0.81
N ARG A 230 -12.06 -6.33 -0.29
CA ARG A 230 -12.33 -7.13 0.90
C ARG A 230 -12.49 -6.21 2.11
N GLY A 231 -13.54 -6.44 2.91
CA GLY A 231 -13.79 -5.72 4.16
C GLY A 231 -14.72 -4.52 4.01
N GLU A 232 -14.81 -3.73 5.06
CA GLU A 232 -15.67 -2.56 5.14
C GLU A 232 -14.84 -1.29 5.10
N PHE A 233 -15.34 -0.24 4.42
CA PHE A 233 -14.64 1.03 4.37
C PHE A 233 -14.70 1.75 5.72
N SER A 234 -13.55 2.12 6.25
CA SER A 234 -13.40 2.92 7.46
C SER A 234 -12.39 4.04 7.23
N GLY A 235 -12.61 5.18 7.89
CA GLY A 235 -11.74 6.35 7.83
C GLY A 235 -11.38 6.84 9.22
N PHE A 236 -10.38 7.70 9.30
CA PHE A 236 -10.00 8.36 10.54
C PHE A 236 -9.44 9.75 10.27
N GLY A 237 -10.09 10.78 10.78
CA GLY A 237 -9.70 12.17 10.54
C GLY A 237 -9.68 12.51 9.04
N ASN A 238 -8.56 13.00 8.54
CA ASN A 238 -8.36 13.29 7.12
C ASN A 238 -7.69 12.16 6.32
N LEU A 239 -7.57 10.95 6.91
CA LEU A 239 -7.16 9.78 6.14
C LEU A 239 -8.31 9.38 5.20
N PRO A 240 -8.08 9.22 3.89
CA PRO A 240 -9.10 8.68 3.00
C PRO A 240 -9.59 7.33 3.52
N PRO A 241 -10.90 7.04 3.49
CA PRO A 241 -11.41 5.74 3.88
C PRO A 241 -10.71 4.61 3.14
N GLN A 242 -10.41 3.54 3.88
CA GLN A 242 -9.73 2.35 3.38
C GLN A 242 -10.59 1.12 3.65
N PRO A 243 -10.56 0.09 2.81
CA PRO A 243 -11.19 -1.18 3.14
C PRO A 243 -10.43 -1.84 4.30
N VAL A 244 -11.16 -2.19 5.35
CA VAL A 244 -10.63 -2.80 6.57
C VAL A 244 -11.21 -4.19 6.73
N TRP A 245 -10.33 -5.19 6.85
CA TRP A 245 -10.73 -6.55 7.13
C TRP A 245 -9.89 -7.15 8.26
N PHE A 246 -10.48 -8.09 8.95
CA PHE A 246 -9.90 -8.87 10.04
C PHE A 246 -10.21 -10.34 9.82
N GLU A 247 -9.27 -11.20 10.15
CA GLU A 247 -9.41 -12.65 10.08
C GLU A 247 -8.79 -13.28 11.32
N SER A 248 -9.52 -14.20 11.96
CA SER A 248 -8.99 -15.05 12.99
C SER A 248 -9.40 -16.49 12.75
N LYS A 249 -8.49 -17.41 13.03
CA LYS A 249 -8.72 -18.86 12.91
C LYS A 249 -7.76 -19.64 13.83
N LYS A 250 -8.00 -20.93 13.95
CA LYS A 250 -7.03 -21.84 14.60
C LYS A 250 -6.28 -22.63 13.52
N LEU A 251 -4.98 -22.71 13.66
CA LEU A 251 -4.09 -23.60 12.92
C LEU A 251 -3.65 -24.72 13.88
N GLY A 252 -4.37 -25.84 13.86
CA GLY A 252 -4.31 -26.84 14.94
C GLY A 252 -4.76 -26.22 16.26
N ASN A 253 -3.91 -26.24 17.29
CA ASN A 253 -4.17 -25.57 18.57
C ASN A 253 -3.43 -24.24 18.74
N THR A 254 -3.03 -23.60 17.65
CA THR A 254 -2.42 -22.27 17.65
C THR A 254 -3.40 -21.24 17.10
N GLY A 255 -3.59 -20.10 17.78
CA GLY A 255 -4.37 -18.97 17.28
C GLY A 255 -3.63 -18.29 16.13
N TYR A 256 -4.37 -17.89 15.12
CA TYR A 256 -3.87 -17.07 14.01
C TYR A 256 -4.76 -15.87 13.82
N ILE A 257 -4.16 -14.67 13.82
CA ILE A 257 -4.82 -13.39 13.61
C ILE A 257 -4.12 -12.68 12.44
N ARG A 258 -4.90 -12.15 11.50
CA ARG A 258 -4.43 -11.33 10.39
C ARG A 258 -5.40 -10.20 10.11
N PHE A 259 -4.90 -8.99 9.86
CA PHE A 259 -5.69 -7.84 9.45
C PHE A 259 -4.83 -6.90 8.60
N ASN A 260 -5.48 -6.17 7.69
CA ASN A 260 -4.74 -5.42 6.68
C ASN A 260 -4.25 -4.04 7.09
N ILE A 261 -4.83 -3.43 8.12
CA ILE A 261 -4.49 -2.06 8.53
C ILE A 261 -4.95 -1.81 9.98
N PHE A 262 -4.20 -1.03 10.74
CA PHE A 262 -4.60 -0.55 12.06
C PHE A 262 -5.60 0.61 11.92
N LEU A 263 -6.82 0.28 11.56
CA LEU A 263 -7.92 1.22 11.36
C LEU A 263 -9.21 0.58 11.88
N ASP A 264 -10.32 1.33 11.91
CA ASP A 264 -11.57 0.89 12.53
C ASP A 264 -11.37 0.51 14.02
N LEU A 265 -11.06 1.56 14.77
CA LEU A 265 -10.66 1.46 16.18
C LEU A 265 -11.62 0.63 17.05
N VAL A 266 -12.92 0.64 16.76
CA VAL A 266 -13.92 -0.08 17.57
C VAL A 266 -13.95 -1.56 17.18
N ARG A 267 -14.22 -1.86 15.91
CA ARG A 267 -14.45 -3.22 15.42
C ARG A 267 -13.16 -4.05 15.48
N VAL A 268 -12.05 -3.56 14.92
CA VAL A 268 -10.80 -4.34 14.87
C VAL A 268 -10.20 -4.57 16.25
N MET A 269 -10.35 -3.60 17.18
CA MET A 269 -9.91 -3.79 18.56
C MET A 269 -10.74 -4.84 19.29
N GLN A 270 -12.05 -4.87 19.06
CA GLN A 270 -12.95 -5.87 19.64
C GLN A 270 -12.64 -7.25 19.05
N GLU A 271 -12.61 -7.40 17.72
CA GLU A 271 -12.31 -8.66 17.03
C GLU A 271 -10.95 -9.22 17.47
N PHE A 272 -9.94 -8.35 17.68
CA PHE A 272 -8.64 -8.78 18.20
C PHE A 272 -8.75 -9.31 19.63
N GLY A 273 -9.46 -8.62 20.51
CA GLY A 273 -9.69 -9.06 21.89
C GLY A 273 -10.43 -10.42 21.94
N ASP A 274 -11.51 -10.54 21.16
CA ASP A 274 -12.31 -11.77 21.08
C ASP A 274 -11.46 -12.94 20.55
N ALA A 275 -10.63 -12.71 19.54
CA ALA A 275 -9.72 -13.75 19.01
C ALA A 275 -8.69 -14.22 20.06
N VAL A 276 -8.14 -13.29 20.85
CA VAL A 276 -7.21 -13.61 21.94
C VAL A 276 -7.93 -14.43 23.03
N GLN A 277 -9.13 -14.02 23.44
CA GLN A 277 -9.91 -14.74 24.46
C GLN A 277 -10.33 -16.13 24.00
N GLN A 278 -10.78 -16.29 22.75
CA GLN A 278 -11.10 -17.61 22.16
C GLN A 278 -9.89 -18.56 22.11
N CYS A 279 -8.70 -17.99 22.20
CA CYS A 279 -7.44 -18.70 22.18
C CYS A 279 -6.72 -18.73 23.54
N ALA A 280 -7.42 -18.45 24.65
CA ALA A 280 -6.85 -18.43 26.01
C ALA A 280 -6.10 -19.73 26.38
N HIS A 281 -6.51 -20.87 25.81
CA HIS A 281 -5.89 -22.18 26.02
C HIS A 281 -5.16 -22.73 24.79
N CYS A 282 -4.85 -21.86 23.81
CA CYS A 282 -4.01 -22.26 22.68
C CYS A 282 -2.56 -22.47 23.08
N ASP A 283 -1.85 -23.31 22.34
CA ASP A 283 -0.42 -23.56 22.53
C ASP A 283 0.46 -22.34 22.22
N GLY A 284 -0.08 -21.38 21.48
CA GLY A 284 0.58 -20.13 21.08
C GLY A 284 -0.31 -19.30 20.17
N MET A 285 0.20 -18.14 19.78
CA MET A 285 -0.50 -17.23 18.90
C MET A 285 0.42 -16.72 17.79
N VAL A 286 -0.09 -16.68 16.56
CA VAL A 286 0.54 -16.05 15.41
C VAL A 286 -0.25 -14.79 15.06
N ILE A 287 0.44 -13.64 14.97
CA ILE A 287 -0.13 -12.38 14.52
C ILE A 287 0.56 -12.02 13.20
N ASP A 288 -0.18 -12.06 12.09
CA ASP A 288 0.35 -11.85 10.75
C ASP A 288 0.12 -10.39 10.33
N LEU A 289 1.20 -9.62 10.34
CA LEU A 289 1.26 -8.22 9.91
C LEU A 289 1.90 -8.06 8.53
N ARG A 290 2.13 -9.12 7.79
CA ARG A 290 2.69 -9.02 6.43
C ARG A 290 1.74 -8.26 5.52
N GLY A 291 2.29 -7.22 4.85
CA GLY A 291 1.51 -6.32 4.01
C GLY A 291 0.68 -5.28 4.75
N ASN A 292 0.73 -5.22 6.07
CA ASN A 292 0.00 -4.23 6.87
C ASN A 292 0.79 -2.92 6.97
N PRO A 293 0.33 -1.82 6.33
CA PRO A 293 1.06 -0.55 6.27
C PRO A 293 0.97 0.29 7.57
N GLY A 294 0.40 -0.26 8.63
CA GLY A 294 0.22 0.47 9.89
C GLY A 294 -1.16 1.11 10.02
N GLY A 295 -1.22 2.34 10.53
CA GLY A 295 -2.47 3.08 10.79
C GLY A 295 -2.45 3.83 12.12
N ILE A 296 -3.49 3.67 12.93
CA ILE A 296 -3.65 4.39 14.21
C ILE A 296 -2.71 3.80 15.28
N GLY A 297 -1.71 4.56 15.69
CA GLY A 297 -0.71 4.12 16.68
C GLY A 297 -1.30 3.72 18.05
N ALA A 298 -2.41 4.31 18.47
CA ALA A 298 -3.10 3.96 19.71
C ALA A 298 -3.61 2.50 19.72
N MET A 299 -3.93 1.93 18.55
CA MET A 299 -4.36 0.53 18.45
C MET A 299 -3.23 -0.43 18.86
N ALA A 300 -1.98 -0.12 18.51
CA ALA A 300 -0.85 -0.95 18.93
C ALA A 300 -0.73 -1.05 20.46
N MET A 301 -0.93 0.08 21.18
CA MET A 301 -0.91 0.09 22.64
C MET A 301 -2.04 -0.76 23.25
N GLY A 302 -3.24 -0.64 22.69
CA GLY A 302 -4.41 -1.40 23.15
C GLY A 302 -4.31 -2.89 22.84
N MET A 303 -3.87 -3.27 21.63
CA MET A 303 -3.68 -4.67 21.23
C MET A 303 -2.57 -5.33 22.02
N ALA A 304 -1.44 -4.64 22.27
CA ALA A 304 -0.36 -5.14 23.11
C ALA A 304 -0.83 -5.47 24.55
N GLY A 305 -1.86 -4.77 25.05
CA GLY A 305 -2.44 -5.04 26.36
C GLY A 305 -3.09 -6.41 26.49
N TRP A 306 -3.46 -7.06 25.39
CA TRP A 306 -3.92 -8.45 25.36
C TRP A 306 -2.80 -9.47 25.40
N LEU A 307 -1.54 -9.02 25.29
CA LEU A 307 -0.36 -9.89 25.17
C LEU A 307 0.66 -9.64 26.31
N VAL A 308 0.63 -8.46 26.93
CA VAL A 308 1.55 -8.06 27.98
C VAL A 308 0.77 -7.84 29.27
N LYS A 309 1.15 -8.58 30.32
CA LYS A 309 0.47 -8.58 31.63
C LYS A 309 1.07 -7.54 32.60
N GLN A 310 2.34 -7.20 32.40
CA GLN A 310 3.07 -6.29 33.28
C GLN A 310 2.61 -4.85 33.06
N SER A 311 2.27 -4.16 34.16
CA SER A 311 1.98 -2.73 34.15
C SER A 311 3.24 -1.90 34.03
N GLY A 312 3.12 -0.73 33.41
CA GLY A 312 4.25 0.19 33.21
C GLY A 312 5.12 -0.07 32.00
N GLU A 313 4.89 -1.17 31.28
CA GLU A 313 5.57 -1.47 30.03
C GLU A 313 5.10 -0.54 28.91
N ARG A 314 5.97 -0.29 27.94
CA ARG A 314 5.69 0.53 26.77
C ARG A 314 6.30 -0.05 25.51
N LEU A 315 5.70 0.23 24.36
CA LEU A 315 6.24 -0.17 23.06
C LEU A 315 7.41 0.73 22.61
N GLY A 316 7.45 1.96 23.10
CA GLY A 316 8.47 2.94 22.78
C GLY A 316 8.04 4.37 23.11
N VAL A 317 8.73 5.34 22.53
CA VAL A 317 8.53 6.77 22.80
C VAL A 317 8.48 7.55 21.49
N MET A 318 7.50 8.40 21.36
CA MET A 318 7.34 9.38 20.28
C MET A 318 7.90 10.73 20.73
N TYR A 319 8.88 11.26 19.99
CA TYR A 319 9.53 12.53 20.24
C TYR A 319 9.03 13.59 19.26
N MET A 320 8.26 14.53 19.75
CA MET A 320 7.76 15.71 19.03
C MET A 320 8.60 16.95 19.34
N ARG A 321 8.39 18.02 18.61
CA ARG A 321 8.99 19.31 18.95
C ARG A 321 8.42 19.81 20.30
N GLY A 322 9.26 19.82 21.34
CA GLY A 322 8.90 20.29 22.68
C GLY A 322 8.03 19.36 23.53
N ALA A 323 7.75 18.13 23.08
CA ALA A 323 6.98 17.15 23.83
C ALA A 323 7.41 15.72 23.55
N THR A 324 7.11 14.82 24.48
CA THR A 324 7.26 13.36 24.28
C THR A 324 5.97 12.65 24.64
N LEU A 325 5.66 11.56 23.94
CA LEU A 325 4.53 10.69 24.24
C LEU A 325 5.04 9.25 24.39
N ASN A 326 4.85 8.67 25.56
CA ASN A 326 5.16 7.26 25.80
C ASN A 326 4.00 6.40 25.29
N PHE A 327 4.34 5.36 24.55
CA PHE A 327 3.37 4.36 24.05
C PHE A 327 3.20 3.26 25.11
N PHE A 328 2.63 3.63 26.25
CA PHE A 328 2.34 2.71 27.35
C PHE A 328 1.33 1.65 26.92
N ILE A 329 1.58 0.43 27.36
CA ILE A 329 0.69 -0.71 27.19
C ILE A 329 -0.34 -0.67 28.32
N ASN A 330 -1.62 -0.92 27.97
CA ASN A 330 -2.70 -1.06 28.96
C ASN A 330 -3.03 -2.55 29.12
N PRO A 331 -2.45 -3.27 30.11
CA PRO A 331 -2.64 -4.70 30.28
C PRO A 331 -4.11 -5.06 30.52
N ARG A 332 -4.54 -6.16 29.91
CA ARG A 332 -5.84 -6.78 30.18
C ARG A 332 -5.68 -7.87 31.24
N VAL A 333 -6.74 -8.08 32.03
CA VAL A 333 -6.73 -9.14 33.06
C VAL A 333 -6.51 -10.51 32.41
N GLU A 334 -7.17 -10.74 31.26
CA GLU A 334 -7.11 -11.97 30.48
C GLU A 334 -6.00 -11.92 29.40
N ALA A 335 -4.89 -11.24 29.66
CA ALA A 335 -3.78 -11.20 28.71
C ALA A 335 -3.26 -12.62 28.44
N PHE A 336 -3.05 -12.93 27.16
CA PHE A 336 -2.50 -14.21 26.72
C PHE A 336 -1.04 -14.34 27.13
N GLU A 337 -0.71 -15.40 27.87
CA GLU A 337 0.65 -15.62 28.43
C GLU A 337 1.50 -16.60 27.60
N GLY A 338 0.89 -17.35 26.68
CA GLY A 338 1.61 -18.32 25.85
C GLY A 338 2.55 -17.66 24.82
N PRO A 339 3.32 -18.45 24.07
CA PRO A 339 4.22 -17.98 23.02
C PRO A 339 3.49 -17.14 21.96
N VAL A 340 4.09 -16.01 21.56
CA VAL A 340 3.57 -15.15 20.49
C VAL A 340 4.60 -15.04 19.38
N ALA A 341 4.20 -15.36 18.16
CA ALA A 341 4.95 -15.12 16.95
C ALA A 341 4.31 -13.96 16.17
N VAL A 342 5.09 -12.99 15.71
CA VAL A 342 4.62 -11.93 14.82
C VAL A 342 5.29 -12.09 13.46
N LEU A 343 4.49 -12.16 12.40
CA LEU A 343 4.98 -12.29 11.04
C LEU A 343 5.04 -10.92 10.39
N VAL A 344 6.16 -10.60 9.76
CA VAL A 344 6.41 -9.30 9.11
C VAL A 344 7.06 -9.47 7.74
N ASP A 345 6.91 -8.45 6.88
CA ASP A 345 7.59 -8.35 5.59
C ASP A 345 7.96 -6.88 5.29
N GLY A 346 8.60 -6.62 4.15
CA GLY A 346 8.99 -5.27 3.72
C GLY A 346 7.82 -4.31 3.45
N SER A 347 6.58 -4.78 3.55
CA SER A 347 5.37 -3.96 3.49
C SER A 347 4.73 -3.72 4.86
N SER A 348 5.23 -4.37 5.92
CA SER A 348 4.87 -4.08 7.30
C SER A 348 5.48 -2.74 7.71
N ALA A 349 4.65 -1.70 7.93
CA ALA A 349 5.13 -0.33 8.12
C ALA A 349 4.47 0.36 9.32
N SER A 350 5.08 1.45 9.79
CA SER A 350 4.50 2.39 10.76
C SER A 350 4.01 1.68 12.04
N THR A 351 2.70 1.70 12.33
CA THR A 351 2.12 1.08 13.53
C THR A 351 2.41 -0.41 13.61
N SER A 352 2.54 -1.13 12.48
CA SER A 352 2.98 -2.53 12.45
C SER A 352 4.40 -2.68 13.00
N GLU A 353 5.30 -1.74 12.68
CA GLU A 353 6.69 -1.73 13.17
C GLU A 353 6.74 -1.36 14.66
N ILE A 354 5.90 -0.41 15.08
CA ILE A 354 5.74 -0.03 16.50
C ILE A 354 5.29 -1.23 17.32
N PHE A 355 4.29 -1.95 16.86
CA PHE A 355 3.75 -3.13 17.52
C PHE A 355 4.76 -4.29 17.56
N ALA A 356 5.28 -4.68 16.39
CA ALA A 356 6.23 -5.79 16.29
C ALA A 356 7.56 -5.48 17.02
N GLY A 357 8.12 -4.29 16.80
CA GLY A 357 9.37 -3.86 17.43
C GLY A 357 9.27 -3.73 18.94
N GLY A 358 8.19 -3.10 19.42
CA GLY A 358 7.96 -2.96 20.87
C GLY A 358 7.80 -4.31 21.56
N LEU A 359 7.00 -5.24 21.01
CA LEU A 359 6.84 -6.59 21.57
C LEU A 359 8.13 -7.42 21.51
N LYS A 360 8.93 -7.26 20.45
CA LYS A 360 10.26 -7.85 20.34
C LYS A 360 11.19 -7.35 21.42
N ASP A 361 11.29 -6.02 21.59
CA ASP A 361 12.19 -5.39 22.57
C ASP A 361 11.83 -5.76 24.02
N LEU A 362 10.55 -6.00 24.29
CA LEU A 362 10.06 -6.54 25.58
C LEU A 362 10.31 -8.05 25.74
N GLY A 363 10.83 -8.73 24.74
CA GLY A 363 10.96 -10.20 24.74
C GLY A 363 9.61 -10.94 24.74
N ARG A 364 8.51 -10.23 24.44
CA ARG A 364 7.15 -10.79 24.48
C ARG A 364 6.77 -11.57 23.23
N ALA A 365 7.29 -11.16 22.10
CA ALA A 365 7.04 -11.85 20.83
C ALA A 365 8.35 -12.16 20.10
N ARG A 366 8.35 -13.27 19.35
CA ARG A 366 9.39 -13.62 18.39
C ARG A 366 8.95 -13.24 17.01
N ILE A 367 9.82 -12.57 16.25
CA ILE A 367 9.51 -12.00 14.95
C ILE A 367 10.01 -12.92 13.84
N PHE A 368 9.15 -13.22 12.87
CA PHE A 368 9.42 -14.09 11.72
C PHE A 368 9.17 -13.35 10.40
N GLY A 369 9.91 -13.69 9.36
CA GLY A 369 9.71 -13.13 8.02
C GLY A 369 10.93 -12.39 7.52
N THR A 370 10.71 -11.23 6.88
CA THR A 370 11.78 -10.35 6.39
C THR A 370 11.74 -9.00 7.10
N ARG A 371 12.82 -8.21 6.95
CA ARG A 371 12.88 -6.86 7.54
C ARG A 371 11.69 -6.03 7.10
N THR A 372 11.12 -5.24 8.01
CA THR A 372 9.99 -4.36 7.76
C THR A 372 10.37 -3.15 6.90
N ALA A 373 9.38 -2.33 6.54
CA ALA A 373 9.52 -1.20 5.61
C ALA A 373 10.50 -0.12 6.06
N ALA A 374 10.90 -0.07 7.32
CA ALA A 374 11.73 1.00 7.91
C ALA A 374 11.08 2.39 7.76
N ALA A 375 9.77 2.45 7.83
CA ALA A 375 8.93 3.62 7.59
C ALA A 375 7.98 3.82 8.78
N ALA A 376 8.45 4.48 9.84
CA ALA A 376 7.75 4.51 11.13
C ALA A 376 7.66 5.90 11.78
N LEU A 377 7.64 6.97 10.96
CA LEU A 377 7.45 8.32 11.47
C LEU A 377 5.97 8.57 11.82
N PRO A 378 5.63 8.95 13.07
CA PRO A 378 4.29 9.39 13.40
C PRO A 378 3.89 10.62 12.58
N SER A 379 2.75 10.54 11.90
CA SER A 379 2.32 11.57 10.97
C SER A 379 0.86 11.93 11.14
N VAL A 380 0.48 13.09 10.62
CA VAL A 380 -0.90 13.55 10.51
C VAL A 380 -1.20 13.92 9.06
N ILE A 381 -2.49 13.95 8.71
CA ILE A 381 -2.96 14.37 7.40
C ILE A 381 -3.84 15.61 7.57
N THR A 382 -3.60 16.64 6.77
CA THR A 382 -4.42 17.84 6.70
C THR A 382 -4.90 18.09 5.27
N ARG A 383 -5.93 18.90 5.11
CA ARG A 383 -6.41 19.33 3.78
C ARG A 383 -5.70 20.62 3.39
N LEU A 384 -5.29 20.69 2.14
CA LEU A 384 -4.68 21.87 1.53
C LEU A 384 -5.77 22.78 0.91
N PRO A 385 -5.47 24.08 0.71
CA PRO A 385 -6.39 25.02 0.06
C PRO A 385 -6.88 24.60 -1.35
N ASN A 386 -6.07 23.85 -2.11
CA ASN A 386 -6.47 23.30 -3.41
C ASN A 386 -7.26 21.97 -3.32
N GLY A 387 -7.63 21.54 -2.09
CA GLY A 387 -8.36 20.32 -1.86
C GLY A 387 -7.52 19.05 -1.73
N ASP A 388 -6.22 19.09 -2.04
CA ASP A 388 -5.31 17.95 -1.83
C ASP A 388 -5.18 17.61 -0.34
N GLY A 389 -4.82 16.35 -0.03
CA GLY A 389 -4.39 15.96 1.30
C GLY A 389 -2.88 16.09 1.43
N PHE A 390 -2.41 16.57 2.57
CA PHE A 390 -0.99 16.62 2.92
C PHE A 390 -0.72 15.80 4.17
N GLN A 391 0.03 14.71 3.99
CA GLN A 391 0.60 13.93 5.10
C GLN A 391 1.97 14.49 5.44
N TYR A 392 2.22 14.70 6.72
CA TYR A 392 3.52 15.14 7.22
C TYR A 392 3.84 14.50 8.56
N ALA A 393 5.10 14.13 8.75
CA ALA A 393 5.58 13.59 10.01
C ALA A 393 5.73 14.71 11.05
N VAL A 394 5.27 14.44 12.27
CA VAL A 394 5.31 15.37 13.42
C VAL A 394 6.26 14.93 14.50
N ALA A 395 6.78 13.69 14.42
CA ALA A 395 7.61 13.09 15.45
C ALA A 395 8.58 12.06 14.86
N ASN A 396 9.65 11.78 15.61
CA ASN A 396 10.42 10.56 15.48
C ASN A 396 9.93 9.53 16.51
N TYR A 397 10.08 8.25 16.20
CA TYR A 397 9.71 7.16 17.10
C TYR A 397 10.93 6.30 17.43
N ILE A 398 11.18 6.11 18.72
CA ILE A 398 12.23 5.24 19.25
C ILE A 398 11.56 4.06 19.93
N SER A 399 11.87 2.84 19.49
CA SER A 399 11.31 1.64 20.10
C SER A 399 11.82 1.46 21.55
N GLN A 400 11.21 0.56 22.29
CA GLN A 400 11.58 0.29 23.68
C GLN A 400 13.05 -0.12 23.82
N GLY A 401 13.63 -0.77 22.83
CA GLY A 401 15.06 -1.11 22.77
C GLY A 401 16.00 0.08 22.47
N GLY A 402 15.48 1.30 22.41
CA GLY A 402 16.28 2.53 22.21
C GLY A 402 16.71 2.79 20.77
N LYS A 403 16.14 2.11 19.78
CA LYS A 403 16.48 2.28 18.35
C LYS A 403 15.37 3.01 17.60
N PRO A 404 15.71 3.98 16.73
CA PRO A 404 14.71 4.54 15.81
C PRO A 404 14.26 3.47 14.82
N LEU A 405 12.94 3.37 14.58
CA LEU A 405 12.40 2.47 13.56
C LEU A 405 12.52 3.07 12.16
N GLU A 406 12.42 4.37 12.03
CA GLU A 406 12.66 5.07 10.74
C GLU A 406 14.07 4.75 10.22
N GLY A 407 14.15 4.31 8.96
CA GLY A 407 15.39 3.89 8.29
C GLY A 407 15.97 2.55 8.75
N ASN A 408 15.58 2.04 9.95
CA ASN A 408 16.08 0.76 10.47
C ASN A 408 15.08 -0.39 10.35
N GLY A 409 13.79 -0.13 10.55
CA GLY A 409 12.76 -1.16 10.57
C GLY A 409 12.93 -2.15 11.74
N VAL A 410 12.09 -3.18 11.73
CA VAL A 410 12.19 -4.33 12.62
C VAL A 410 12.89 -5.46 11.86
N VAL A 411 14.05 -5.87 12.36
CA VAL A 411 14.75 -7.05 11.84
C VAL A 411 14.15 -8.29 12.50
N PRO A 412 13.70 -9.32 11.75
CA PRO A 412 13.14 -10.53 12.34
C PRO A 412 14.16 -11.30 13.18
N ASP A 413 13.69 -12.05 14.17
CA ASP A 413 14.52 -13.00 14.95
C ASP A 413 14.81 -14.28 14.17
N VAL A 414 13.91 -14.60 13.25
CA VAL A 414 14.02 -15.72 12.31
C VAL A 414 13.73 -15.21 10.90
N GLU A 415 14.78 -15.03 10.11
CA GLU A 415 14.62 -14.63 8.73
C GLU A 415 14.10 -15.81 7.90
N VAL A 416 12.89 -15.65 7.37
CA VAL A 416 12.22 -16.62 6.51
C VAL A 416 11.51 -15.89 5.39
N LYS A 417 11.76 -16.31 4.15
CA LYS A 417 11.09 -15.75 2.97
C LYS A 417 9.96 -16.67 2.52
N LEU A 418 8.86 -16.05 2.11
CA LEU A 418 7.84 -16.75 1.36
C LEU A 418 8.40 -17.14 0.00
N THR A 419 8.16 -18.37 -0.46
CA THR A 419 8.65 -18.83 -1.77
C THR A 419 7.52 -19.34 -2.64
N ARG A 420 7.70 -19.19 -3.96
CA ARG A 420 6.73 -19.68 -4.94
C ARG A 420 6.56 -21.20 -4.85
N GLU A 421 7.64 -21.95 -4.66
CA GLU A 421 7.65 -23.39 -4.58
C GLU A 421 6.83 -23.89 -3.38
N ALA A 422 6.98 -23.25 -2.21
CA ALA A 422 6.20 -23.59 -1.02
C ALA A 422 4.72 -23.28 -1.23
N LEU A 423 4.39 -22.12 -1.80
CA LEU A 423 2.99 -21.76 -2.12
C LEU A 423 2.34 -22.76 -3.08
N LEU A 424 3.06 -23.19 -4.12
CA LEU A 424 2.58 -24.22 -5.05
C LEU A 424 2.36 -25.57 -4.37
N ALA A 425 3.12 -25.88 -3.30
CA ALA A 425 2.95 -27.08 -2.48
C ALA A 425 1.86 -26.90 -1.40
N GLY A 426 1.20 -25.74 -1.32
CA GLY A 426 0.17 -25.44 -0.33
C GLY A 426 0.72 -25.04 1.05
N HIS A 427 1.96 -24.59 1.11
CA HIS A 427 2.66 -24.18 2.33
C HIS A 427 3.00 -22.69 2.35
N ASP A 428 2.92 -22.11 3.53
CA ASP A 428 3.47 -20.78 3.82
C ASP A 428 4.67 -20.94 4.74
N THR A 429 5.87 -20.80 4.18
CA THR A 429 7.14 -21.00 4.89
C THR A 429 7.26 -20.18 6.17
N VAL A 430 6.70 -18.95 6.18
CA VAL A 430 6.78 -18.05 7.34
C VAL A 430 5.84 -18.50 8.44
N VAL A 431 4.60 -18.88 8.07
CA VAL A 431 3.62 -19.47 9.02
C VAL A 431 4.15 -20.78 9.57
N ASP A 432 4.66 -21.67 8.72
CA ASP A 432 5.19 -22.97 9.13
C ASP A 432 6.34 -22.82 10.14
N ALA A 433 7.28 -21.88 9.91
CA ALA A 433 8.37 -21.61 10.83
C ALA A 433 7.88 -21.10 12.19
N ALA A 434 6.86 -20.25 12.20
CA ALA A 434 6.25 -19.75 13.43
C ALA A 434 5.54 -20.87 14.22
N LEU A 435 4.77 -21.73 13.53
CA LEU A 435 4.11 -22.87 14.13
C LEU A 435 5.10 -23.90 14.68
N ASP A 436 6.19 -24.16 13.97
CA ASP A 436 7.27 -25.02 14.42
C ASP A 436 7.94 -24.50 15.69
N TRP A 437 8.18 -23.20 15.75
CA TRP A 437 8.73 -22.58 16.95
C TRP A 437 7.77 -22.69 18.14
N ILE A 438 6.48 -22.40 17.97
CA ILE A 438 5.45 -22.51 19.02
C ILE A 438 5.41 -23.95 19.56
N ARG A 439 5.40 -24.96 18.68
CA ARG A 439 5.41 -26.38 19.08
C ARG A 439 6.61 -26.73 19.97
N LYS A 440 7.80 -26.18 19.67
CA LYS A 440 9.01 -26.41 20.46
C LYS A 440 8.95 -25.76 21.84
N GLN A 441 8.26 -24.61 22.00
CA GLN A 441 8.09 -23.99 23.30
C GLN A 441 7.25 -24.85 24.25
N LYS A 442 6.26 -25.58 23.74
CA LYS A 442 5.39 -26.48 24.52
C LYS A 442 6.14 -27.70 25.10
N VAL A 443 7.14 -28.20 24.35
CA VAL A 443 7.94 -29.38 24.79
C VAL A 443 8.94 -28.99 25.88
N SER A 444 9.23 -27.70 26.02
CA SER A 444 10.21 -27.18 26.99
C SER A 444 9.59 -26.72 28.31
N GLN A 445 8.27 -26.75 28.44
CA GLN A 445 7.49 -26.50 29.64
C GLN A 445 7.05 -27.82 30.27
#